data_edbc96495e841c1d15d0b173f4370ea6
#
_entry.id   edbc96495e841c1d15d0b173f4370ea6
#
_cell.length_a   1.000
_cell.length_b   1.000
_cell.length_c   1.000
_cell.angle_alpha   90.00
_cell.angle_beta   90.00
_cell.angle_gamma   90.00
#
_symmetry.space_group_name_H-M   'P 1'
#
loop_
_entity.id
_entity.type
_entity.pdbx_description
1 polymer ?
#
loop_
_entity_poly.entity_id
_entity_poly.type
_entity_poly.pdbx_seq_one_letter_code
_entity_poly.pdbx_strand_id
1 'polypeptide(L)'
;MRDPINFLDHVVEHPGRFRETNLGDNLVQHDPSPGEIVQEGTPLNAANMNLLDTAALQGIMMGSLNTSFVKQLSDKVNAQEGDQFIVTLTNNQQYPFNNSNQAVTLPKSRNKKNYTVLTEIVSAVGGGVGEIVITNKLLNGFQIAFTGAASQVKVNCIVQGGF
;
A
#
# COMPACT_ATOMS: atom_id res chain seq x y z
N MET A 1 -10.82 -24.77 1.40
CA MET A 1 -10.87 -23.92 2.59
C MET A 1 -11.27 -24.82 3.73
N ARG A 2 -10.60 -24.79 4.87
CA ARG A 2 -10.93 -25.66 6.01
C ARG A 2 -11.95 -24.94 6.87
N ASP A 3 -12.98 -25.66 7.34
CA ASP A 3 -13.96 -25.05 8.23
C ASP A 3 -13.32 -24.70 9.58
N PRO A 4 -13.72 -23.57 10.18
CA PRO A 4 -13.22 -23.20 11.50
C PRO A 4 -13.67 -24.23 12.55
N ILE A 5 -12.85 -24.43 13.58
CA ILE A 5 -13.23 -25.25 14.74
C ILE A 5 -14.31 -24.47 15.50
N ASN A 6 -15.47 -25.08 15.64
CA ASN A 6 -16.52 -24.54 16.50
C ASN A 6 -16.36 -25.12 17.90
N PHE A 7 -15.83 -24.32 18.82
CA PHE A 7 -15.68 -24.72 20.22
C PHE A 7 -17.02 -24.65 20.94
N LEU A 8 -17.40 -25.76 21.54
CA LEU A 8 -18.60 -25.86 22.36
C LEU A 8 -18.20 -26.04 23.82
N ASP A 9 -18.94 -25.40 24.71
CA ASP A 9 -18.79 -25.60 26.15
C ASP A 9 -19.38 -26.94 26.57
N HIS A 10 -18.77 -27.57 27.58
CA HIS A 10 -19.34 -28.74 28.22
C HIS A 10 -20.45 -28.32 29.19
N VAL A 11 -21.67 -28.70 28.88
CA VAL A 11 -22.85 -28.34 29.69
C VAL A 11 -23.46 -29.59 30.31
N VAL A 12 -23.63 -29.55 31.61
CA VAL A 12 -24.23 -30.61 32.40
C VAL A 12 -25.53 -30.11 33.08
N GLU A 13 -26.41 -31.04 33.42
CA GLU A 13 -27.70 -30.72 34.04
C GLU A 13 -27.55 -29.92 35.34
N HIS A 14 -26.57 -30.26 36.17
CA HIS A 14 -26.34 -29.65 37.49
C HIS A 14 -24.86 -29.21 37.65
N PRO A 15 -24.45 -28.08 37.10
CA PRO A 15 -23.04 -27.60 37.26
C PRO A 15 -22.73 -27.33 38.72
N GLY A 16 -21.58 -27.86 39.16
CA GLY A 16 -21.11 -27.65 40.55
C GLY A 16 -21.82 -28.44 41.63
N ARG A 17 -22.70 -29.40 41.27
CA ARG A 17 -23.29 -30.31 42.25
C ARG A 17 -22.30 -31.42 42.64
N PHE A 18 -22.17 -31.66 43.95
CA PHE A 18 -21.33 -32.72 44.53
C PHE A 18 -22.18 -33.60 45.45
N ARG A 19 -21.80 -34.85 45.56
CA ARG A 19 -22.23 -35.77 46.59
C ARG A 19 -21.19 -35.78 47.70
N GLU A 20 -21.63 -35.60 48.94
CA GLU A 20 -20.75 -35.70 50.11
C GLU A 20 -20.80 -37.10 50.69
N THR A 21 -19.65 -37.67 50.92
CA THR A 21 -19.49 -38.95 51.62
C THR A 21 -18.60 -38.74 52.84
N ASN A 22 -19.14 -38.99 54.02
CA ASN A 22 -18.35 -38.89 55.26
C ASN A 22 -17.52 -40.14 55.43
N LEU A 23 -16.19 -39.95 55.47
CA LEU A 23 -15.20 -41.05 55.63
C LEU A 23 -14.80 -41.31 57.08
N GLY A 24 -15.36 -40.57 58.06
CA GLY A 24 -14.91 -40.62 59.47
C GLY A 24 -13.77 -39.62 59.73
N ASP A 25 -13.36 -39.51 61.00
CA ASP A 25 -12.24 -38.65 61.43
C ASP A 25 -12.28 -37.20 60.91
N ASN A 26 -13.48 -36.62 60.79
CA ASN A 26 -13.71 -35.29 60.20
C ASN A 26 -13.30 -35.17 58.71
N LEU A 27 -13.15 -36.28 57.99
CA LEU A 27 -12.88 -36.30 56.56
C LEU A 27 -14.20 -36.45 55.78
N VAL A 28 -14.39 -35.55 54.76
CA VAL A 28 -15.51 -35.56 53.83
C VAL A 28 -14.97 -35.62 52.41
N GLN A 29 -15.43 -36.61 51.66
CA GLN A 29 -15.15 -36.68 50.22
C GLN A 29 -16.29 -36.01 49.44
N HIS A 30 -15.88 -35.14 48.51
CA HIS A 30 -16.79 -34.50 47.58
C HIS A 30 -16.66 -35.14 46.20
N ASP A 31 -17.63 -35.92 45.79
CA ASP A 31 -17.68 -36.54 44.47
C ASP A 31 -18.55 -35.71 43.53
N PRO A 32 -18.02 -35.29 42.35
CA PRO A 32 -18.86 -34.58 41.36
C PRO A 32 -20.08 -35.41 40.96
N SER A 33 -21.24 -34.79 40.99
CA SER A 33 -22.54 -35.41 40.61
C SER A 33 -23.31 -34.51 39.65
N PRO A 34 -22.78 -34.24 38.43
CA PRO A 34 -23.29 -33.24 37.54
C PRO A 34 -24.62 -33.55 36.84
N GLY A 35 -25.10 -34.80 36.97
CA GLY A 35 -26.28 -35.24 36.20
C GLY A 35 -25.96 -35.65 34.78
N GLU A 36 -26.92 -35.54 33.89
CA GLU A 36 -26.72 -35.86 32.47
C GLU A 36 -25.94 -34.79 31.74
N ILE A 37 -25.17 -35.20 30.72
CA ILE A 37 -24.50 -34.30 29.83
C ILE A 37 -25.53 -33.73 28.84
N VAL A 38 -25.81 -32.43 28.91
CA VAL A 38 -26.74 -31.75 28.02
C VAL A 38 -26.05 -31.38 26.69
N GLN A 39 -24.77 -31.03 26.77
CA GLN A 39 -23.93 -30.72 25.62
C GLN A 39 -22.49 -31.20 25.86
N GLU A 40 -21.99 -31.99 24.91
CA GLU A 40 -20.57 -32.37 24.91
C GLU A 40 -19.71 -31.17 24.50
N GLY A 41 -18.70 -30.88 25.33
CA GLY A 41 -17.72 -29.85 25.02
C GLY A 41 -16.70 -30.29 23.96
N THR A 42 -16.14 -29.34 23.25
CA THR A 42 -15.03 -29.63 22.36
C THR A 42 -13.78 -29.97 23.18
N PRO A 43 -13.18 -31.15 23.01
CA PRO A 43 -12.01 -31.53 23.79
C PRO A 43 -10.81 -30.59 23.58
N LEU A 44 -10.24 -30.10 24.67
CA LEU A 44 -8.97 -29.40 24.66
C LEU A 44 -7.82 -30.42 24.62
N ASN A 45 -7.54 -30.93 23.45
CA ASN A 45 -6.51 -31.95 23.24
C ASN A 45 -5.43 -31.46 22.26
N ALA A 46 -4.32 -32.21 22.16
CA ALA A 46 -3.20 -31.84 21.29
C ALA A 46 -3.60 -31.68 19.82
N ALA A 47 -4.58 -32.46 19.32
CA ALA A 47 -5.02 -32.36 17.93
C ALA A 47 -5.70 -31.01 17.66
N ASN A 48 -6.63 -30.58 18.52
CA ASN A 48 -7.31 -29.29 18.39
C ASN A 48 -6.37 -28.11 18.59
N MET A 49 -5.43 -28.21 19.56
CA MET A 49 -4.43 -27.17 19.80
C MET A 49 -3.46 -27.03 18.62
N ASN A 50 -2.98 -28.13 18.06
CA ASN A 50 -2.10 -28.10 16.89
C ASN A 50 -2.81 -27.53 15.64
N LEU A 51 -4.12 -27.72 15.52
CA LEU A 51 -4.91 -27.11 14.45
C LEU A 51 -4.98 -25.57 14.59
N LEU A 52 -5.17 -25.08 15.82
CA LEU A 52 -5.17 -23.65 16.11
C LEU A 52 -3.81 -23.01 15.85
N ASP A 53 -2.73 -23.66 16.32
CA ASP A 53 -1.36 -23.21 16.11
C ASP A 53 -1.03 -23.14 14.60
N THR A 54 -1.38 -24.18 13.85
CA THR A 54 -1.21 -24.21 12.40
C THR A 54 -2.00 -23.09 11.71
N ALA A 55 -3.24 -22.84 12.14
CA ALA A 55 -4.05 -21.76 11.57
C ALA A 55 -3.47 -20.37 11.89
N ALA A 56 -2.95 -20.17 13.10
CA ALA A 56 -2.28 -18.95 13.51
C ALA A 56 -1.02 -18.69 12.68
N LEU A 57 -0.17 -19.72 12.52
CA LEU A 57 1.04 -19.62 11.70
C LEU A 57 0.71 -19.31 10.22
N GLN A 58 -0.30 -19.95 9.65
CA GLN A 58 -0.77 -19.66 8.29
C GLN A 58 -1.26 -18.21 8.17
N GLY A 59 -1.99 -17.71 9.16
CA GLY A 59 -2.45 -16.33 9.21
C GLY A 59 -1.29 -15.32 9.21
N ILE A 60 -0.27 -15.57 10.02
CA ILE A 60 0.95 -14.74 10.09
C ILE A 60 1.68 -14.76 8.74
N MET A 61 1.86 -15.93 8.14
CA MET A 61 2.53 -16.06 6.84
C MET A 61 1.75 -15.32 5.73
N MET A 62 0.45 -15.48 5.67
CA MET A 62 -0.41 -14.76 4.69
C MET A 62 -0.38 -13.26 4.92
N GLY A 63 -0.37 -12.79 6.17
CA GLY A 63 -0.23 -11.38 6.51
C GLY A 63 1.09 -10.79 6.01
N SER A 64 2.18 -11.51 6.20
CA SER A 64 3.51 -11.12 5.72
C SER A 64 3.58 -11.04 4.19
N LEU A 65 3.03 -12.04 3.49
CA LEU A 65 2.94 -12.05 2.03
C LEU A 65 2.11 -10.88 1.51
N ASN A 66 0.93 -10.64 2.09
CA ASN A 66 0.07 -9.52 1.69
C ASN A 66 0.77 -8.17 1.87
N THR A 67 1.50 -7.98 2.96
CA THR A 67 2.29 -6.76 3.19
C THR A 67 3.34 -6.57 2.09
N SER A 68 4.02 -7.64 1.69
CA SER A 68 5.02 -7.60 0.61
C SER A 68 4.37 -7.27 -0.74
N PHE A 69 3.22 -7.85 -1.05
CA PHE A 69 2.47 -7.55 -2.29
C PHE A 69 1.96 -6.11 -2.33
N VAL A 70 1.40 -5.61 -1.22
CA VAL A 70 0.93 -4.23 -1.12
C VAL A 70 2.08 -3.26 -1.34
N LYS A 71 3.25 -3.52 -0.76
CA LYS A 71 4.45 -2.71 -0.99
C LYS A 71 4.87 -2.72 -2.46
N GLN A 72 4.96 -3.90 -3.09
CA GLN A 72 5.32 -4.00 -4.51
C GLN A 72 4.32 -3.30 -5.42
N LEU A 73 3.02 -3.39 -5.11
CA LEU A 73 1.97 -2.71 -5.86
C LEU A 73 2.09 -1.19 -5.69
N SER A 74 2.31 -0.72 -4.47
CA SER A 74 2.55 0.70 -4.18
C SER A 74 3.75 1.24 -4.95
N ASP A 75 4.87 0.50 -4.97
CA ASP A 75 6.07 0.90 -5.72
C ASP A 75 5.80 0.97 -7.24
N LYS A 76 5.01 0.03 -7.79
CA LYS A 76 4.61 0.05 -9.20
C LYS A 76 3.67 1.22 -9.52
N VAL A 77 2.69 1.49 -8.67
CA VAL A 77 1.77 2.62 -8.84
C VAL A 77 2.54 3.94 -8.80
N ASN A 78 3.42 4.12 -7.80
CA ASN A 78 4.27 5.29 -7.70
C ASN A 78 5.16 5.49 -8.93
N ALA A 79 5.69 4.39 -9.51
CA ALA A 79 6.49 4.45 -10.73
C ALA A 79 5.69 4.87 -11.97
N GLN A 80 4.36 4.64 -11.98
CA GLN A 80 3.45 5.03 -13.04
C GLN A 80 2.80 6.39 -12.80
N GLU A 81 2.79 6.88 -11.55
CA GLU A 81 2.30 8.23 -11.25
C GLU A 81 3.09 9.28 -12.04
N GLY A 82 2.36 10.18 -12.69
CA GLY A 82 2.91 11.31 -13.44
C GLY A 82 2.47 12.63 -12.85
N ASP A 83 3.36 13.61 -12.82
CA ASP A 83 2.97 15.01 -12.58
C ASP A 83 2.61 15.66 -13.90
N GLN A 84 1.48 16.37 -13.95
CA GLN A 84 1.07 17.16 -15.12
C GLN A 84 0.94 18.62 -14.72
N PHE A 85 1.56 19.49 -15.49
CA PHE A 85 1.52 20.94 -15.27
C PHE A 85 1.85 21.70 -16.55
N ILE A 86 1.42 22.97 -16.60
CA ILE A 86 1.67 23.84 -17.73
C ILE A 86 2.82 24.79 -17.43
N VAL A 87 3.75 24.90 -18.36
CA VAL A 87 4.87 25.84 -18.33
C VAL A 87 4.68 26.88 -19.42
N THR A 88 4.87 28.15 -19.07
CA THR A 88 4.87 29.24 -20.06
C THR A 88 6.30 29.68 -20.31
N LEU A 89 6.77 29.44 -21.50
CA LEU A 89 8.11 29.85 -21.96
C LEU A 89 7.97 31.19 -22.73
N THR A 90 8.93 32.08 -22.52
CA THR A 90 8.98 33.37 -23.20
C THR A 90 10.34 33.56 -23.87
N ASN A 91 10.33 34.16 -25.06
CA ASN A 91 11.51 34.57 -25.78
C ASN A 91 11.32 36.02 -26.22
N ASN A 92 12.28 36.89 -25.90
CA ASN A 92 12.29 38.28 -26.26
C ASN A 92 13.43 38.63 -27.25
N GLN A 93 14.10 37.63 -27.80
CA GLN A 93 15.14 37.81 -28.78
C GLN A 93 14.62 37.55 -30.19
N GLN A 94 15.26 38.23 -31.16
CA GLN A 94 14.97 38.04 -32.56
C GLN A 94 15.71 36.85 -33.15
N TYR A 95 15.02 36.05 -33.97
CA TYR A 95 15.61 34.92 -34.66
C TYR A 95 16.91 35.32 -35.40
N PRO A 96 18.03 34.55 -35.35
CA PRO A 96 18.09 33.16 -34.82
C PRO A 96 18.35 33.01 -33.33
N PHE A 97 18.41 34.10 -32.59
CA PHE A 97 18.66 34.04 -31.14
C PHE A 97 17.37 33.68 -30.35
N ASN A 98 17.55 32.93 -29.26
CA ASN A 98 16.44 32.50 -28.41
C ASN A 98 16.92 32.41 -26.97
N ASN A 99 16.17 32.97 -26.03
CA ASN A 99 16.44 32.95 -24.60
C ASN A 99 15.31 32.30 -23.77
N SER A 100 14.55 31.39 -24.40
CA SER A 100 13.40 30.73 -23.77
C SER A 100 13.77 29.71 -22.69
N ASN A 101 15.08 29.42 -22.48
CA ASN A 101 15.49 28.42 -21.51
C ASN A 101 15.04 28.78 -20.09
N GLN A 102 14.25 27.91 -19.48
CA GLN A 102 13.67 28.10 -18.16
C GLN A 102 13.85 26.85 -17.29
N ALA A 103 14.19 27.05 -16.02
CA ALA A 103 14.21 25.98 -15.03
C ALA A 103 12.79 25.71 -14.53
N VAL A 104 12.41 24.45 -14.48
CA VAL A 104 11.12 23.96 -14.01
C VAL A 104 11.33 23.10 -12.78
N THR A 105 10.65 23.43 -11.69
CA THR A 105 10.66 22.63 -10.47
C THR A 105 9.52 21.63 -10.52
N LEU A 106 9.82 20.35 -10.19
CA LEU A 106 8.81 19.31 -10.11
C LEU A 106 7.96 19.47 -8.84
N PRO A 107 6.65 19.22 -8.91
CA PRO A 107 5.77 19.21 -7.73
C PRO A 107 6.21 18.17 -6.69
N LYS A 108 6.66 17.00 -7.15
CA LYS A 108 7.25 15.94 -6.32
C LYS A 108 8.68 15.67 -6.76
N SER A 109 9.64 15.70 -5.83
CA SER A 109 11.03 15.30 -6.11
C SER A 109 11.09 13.82 -6.46
N ARG A 110 12.01 13.48 -7.37
CA ARG A 110 12.27 12.12 -7.83
C ARG A 110 13.47 11.51 -7.08
N ASN A 111 13.49 10.19 -6.97
CA ASN A 111 14.63 9.46 -6.41
C ASN A 111 15.73 9.19 -7.45
N LYS A 112 15.34 9.18 -8.73
CA LYS A 112 16.23 8.92 -9.87
C LYS A 112 16.01 9.94 -10.98
N LYS A 113 17.06 10.22 -11.77
CA LYS A 113 17.00 11.18 -12.90
C LYS A 113 16.45 10.58 -14.20
N ASN A 114 16.12 9.29 -14.22
CA ASN A 114 15.65 8.56 -15.41
C ASN A 114 14.14 8.72 -15.68
N TYR A 115 13.49 9.74 -15.13
CA TYR A 115 12.09 10.05 -15.47
C TYR A 115 11.96 10.55 -16.91
N THR A 116 10.79 10.34 -17.50
CA THR A 116 10.46 10.82 -18.84
C THR A 116 9.64 12.10 -18.73
N VAL A 117 9.93 13.08 -19.56
CA VAL A 117 9.16 14.31 -19.71
C VAL A 117 8.52 14.27 -21.10
N LEU A 118 7.20 14.15 -21.17
CA LEU A 118 6.42 14.29 -22.38
C LEU A 118 5.91 15.73 -22.47
N THR A 119 5.98 16.33 -23.64
CA THR A 119 5.58 17.72 -23.86
C THR A 119 4.57 17.82 -24.97
N GLU A 120 3.53 18.65 -24.74
CA GLU A 120 2.51 19.00 -25.71
C GLU A 120 2.40 20.52 -25.79
N ILE A 121 2.39 21.07 -26.99
CA ILE A 121 2.23 22.52 -27.21
C ILE A 121 0.74 22.87 -27.08
N VAL A 122 0.40 23.66 -26.07
CA VAL A 122 -0.98 24.11 -25.82
C VAL A 122 -1.29 25.34 -26.64
N SER A 123 -0.36 26.32 -26.72
CA SER A 123 -0.49 27.51 -27.51
C SER A 123 0.86 28.14 -27.79
N ALA A 124 0.95 28.87 -28.89
CA ALA A 124 2.12 29.67 -29.28
C ALA A 124 1.69 31.02 -29.85
N VAL A 125 2.51 32.03 -29.60
CA VAL A 125 2.27 33.42 -30.07
C VAL A 125 3.57 33.97 -30.66
N GLY A 126 3.46 34.71 -31.74
CA GLY A 126 4.56 35.51 -32.30
C GLY A 126 5.53 34.77 -33.20
N GLY A 127 5.22 33.54 -33.62
CA GLY A 127 6.08 32.80 -34.56
C GLY A 127 6.02 31.29 -34.39
N GLY A 128 6.88 30.56 -35.13
CA GLY A 128 6.98 29.11 -35.04
C GLY A 128 7.70 28.66 -33.75
N VAL A 129 7.26 27.52 -33.18
CA VAL A 129 7.83 26.99 -31.92
C VAL A 129 9.16 26.29 -32.14
N GLY A 130 9.34 25.63 -33.28
CA GLY A 130 10.49 24.72 -33.48
C GLY A 130 10.37 23.48 -32.62
N GLU A 131 11.48 23.06 -32.03
CA GLU A 131 11.61 21.89 -31.17
C GLU A 131 11.57 22.28 -29.70
N ILE A 132 10.87 21.50 -28.88
CA ILE A 132 10.96 21.60 -27.41
C ILE A 132 12.12 20.76 -26.93
N VAL A 133 13.06 21.40 -26.22
CA VAL A 133 14.28 20.77 -25.75
C VAL A 133 14.28 20.67 -24.22
N ILE A 134 14.46 19.46 -23.72
CA ILE A 134 14.58 19.18 -22.28
C ILE A 134 16.04 18.89 -21.95
N THR A 135 16.61 19.63 -21.02
CA THR A 135 18.01 19.48 -20.58
C THR A 135 18.11 19.49 -19.05
N ASN A 136 19.30 19.18 -18.54
CA ASN A 136 19.65 19.28 -17.12
C ASN A 136 18.63 18.67 -16.18
N LYS A 137 18.24 17.39 -16.42
CA LYS A 137 17.35 16.66 -15.50
C LYS A 137 18.02 16.48 -14.14
N LEU A 138 17.37 17.01 -13.10
CA LEU A 138 17.73 16.89 -11.69
C LEU A 138 16.62 16.11 -10.95
N LEU A 139 16.87 15.72 -9.70
CA LEU A 139 15.87 15.01 -8.90
C LEU A 139 14.61 15.85 -8.61
N ASN A 140 14.76 17.16 -8.58
CA ASN A 140 13.69 18.12 -8.27
C ASN A 140 13.25 18.99 -9.45
N GLY A 141 13.76 18.75 -10.68
CA GLY A 141 13.42 19.59 -11.82
C GLY A 141 14.22 19.31 -13.07
N PHE A 142 14.00 20.14 -14.09
CA PHE A 142 14.71 20.10 -15.37
C PHE A 142 14.71 21.49 -16.02
N GLN A 143 15.49 21.67 -17.07
CA GLN A 143 15.40 22.85 -17.92
C GLN A 143 14.63 22.53 -19.19
N ILE A 144 13.81 23.48 -19.63
CA ILE A 144 13.02 23.40 -20.85
C ILE A 144 13.22 24.67 -21.70
N ALA A 145 13.33 24.48 -23.00
CA ALA A 145 13.46 25.56 -23.97
C ALA A 145 12.73 25.19 -25.27
N PHE A 146 12.51 26.16 -26.13
CA PHE A 146 12.09 25.93 -27.52
C PHE A 146 13.08 26.61 -28.47
N THR A 147 13.19 26.13 -29.72
CA THR A 147 14.21 26.60 -30.67
C THR A 147 13.68 27.62 -31.68
N GLY A 148 12.38 27.83 -31.75
CA GLY A 148 11.74 28.65 -32.76
C GLY A 148 11.74 30.16 -32.47
N ALA A 149 11.03 30.91 -33.34
CA ALA A 149 10.91 32.36 -33.28
C ALA A 149 9.69 32.87 -32.49
N ALA A 150 8.92 31.99 -31.87
CA ALA A 150 7.77 32.37 -31.05
C ALA A 150 8.19 33.30 -29.91
N SER A 151 7.36 34.26 -29.55
CA SER A 151 7.57 35.13 -28.41
C SER A 151 7.09 34.49 -27.10
N GLN A 152 6.07 33.64 -27.17
CA GLN A 152 5.56 32.89 -26.01
C GLN A 152 5.04 31.53 -26.45
N VAL A 153 5.33 30.48 -25.65
CA VAL A 153 4.84 29.13 -25.85
C VAL A 153 4.33 28.59 -24.52
N LYS A 154 3.11 28.08 -24.51
CA LYS A 154 2.57 27.30 -23.38
C LYS A 154 2.71 25.83 -23.69
N VAL A 155 3.41 25.12 -22.81
CA VAL A 155 3.72 23.70 -22.94
C VAL A 155 3.09 22.95 -21.77
N ASN A 156 2.28 21.95 -22.08
CA ASN A 156 1.82 20.97 -21.11
C ASN A 156 2.91 19.92 -20.94
N CYS A 157 3.41 19.77 -19.73
CA CYS A 157 4.45 18.82 -19.38
C CYS A 157 3.86 17.68 -18.55
N ILE A 158 4.08 16.43 -18.98
CA ILE A 158 3.74 15.22 -18.24
C ILE A 158 5.06 14.55 -17.86
N VAL A 159 5.33 14.44 -16.56
CA VAL A 159 6.58 13.86 -16.04
C VAL A 159 6.26 12.53 -15.38
N GLN A 160 6.82 11.45 -15.89
CA GLN A 160 6.50 10.08 -15.47
C GLN A 160 7.74 9.32 -15.03
N GLY A 161 7.62 8.55 -13.94
CA GLY A 161 8.69 7.71 -13.40
C GLY A 161 9.68 8.44 -12.49
N GLY A 162 10.80 7.76 -12.19
CA GLY A 162 11.88 8.30 -11.35
C GLY A 162 11.71 8.16 -9.85
N PHE A 163 10.73 7.41 -9.38
CA PHE A 163 10.51 7.09 -7.96
C PHE A 163 11.32 5.89 -7.47
#